data_c65fb9bf3fbdff9b2536847e007b75ea
#
_entry.id   c65fb9bf3fbdff9b2536847e007b75ea
#
_cell.length_a   1.000
_cell.length_b   1.000
_cell.length_c   1.000
_cell.angle_alpha   90.00
_cell.angle_beta   90.00
_cell.angle_gamma   90.00
#
_symmetry.space_group_name_H-M   'P 1'
#
loop_
_entity.id
_entity.type
_entity.pdbx_description
1 polymer ?
#
loop_
_entity_poly.entity_id
_entity_poly.type
_entity_poly.pdbx_seq_one_letter_code
_entity_poly.pdbx_strand_id
1 'polypeptide(L)'
;MEVEGNDDLVPITFDDHQELKMVEDRVADLILCLDSTLDTVTTFEEMYEQFSRQQAIQSSVSGDRRNSASGADNIVYGLKRMARDISYTQKQAKVLLEKVQTTRTLVC
;
A
#
# COMPACT_ATOMS: atom_id res chain seq x y z
N MET A 1 13.66 47.95 -6.30
CA MET A 1 13.69 46.79 -5.46
C MET A 1 13.32 45.54 -6.25
N GLU A 2 14.33 44.93 -6.75
CA GLU A 2 14.12 43.77 -7.59
C GLU A 2 14.00 42.48 -6.78
N VAL A 3 14.17 42.58 -5.49
CA VAL A 3 14.12 41.42 -4.62
C VAL A 3 12.76 40.71 -4.67
N GLU A 4 11.71 41.49 -4.88
CA GLU A 4 10.35 40.95 -4.94
C GLU A 4 10.14 40.07 -6.17
N GLY A 5 10.70 40.48 -7.30
CA GLY A 5 10.62 39.68 -8.52
C GLY A 5 11.35 38.36 -8.38
N ASN A 6 12.34 38.30 -7.49
CA ASN A 6 13.13 37.08 -7.28
C ASN A 6 12.49 36.11 -6.32
N ASP A 7 11.46 36.52 -5.58
CA ASP A 7 10.82 35.61 -4.62
C ASP A 7 10.16 34.43 -5.32
N ASP A 8 9.64 34.64 -6.52
CA ASP A 8 9.04 33.56 -7.31
C ASP A 8 10.09 32.68 -7.96
N LEU A 9 11.34 33.10 -7.98
CA LEU A 9 12.45 32.41 -8.65
C LEU A 9 13.54 32.07 -7.66
N VAL A 10 13.16 31.57 -6.50
CA VAL A 10 14.15 31.15 -5.49
C VAL A 10 14.95 30.00 -6.07
N PRO A 11 16.29 30.11 -6.08
CA PRO A 11 17.12 29.04 -6.62
C PRO A 11 17.03 27.79 -5.74
N ILE A 12 17.03 26.65 -6.41
CA ILE A 12 17.03 25.35 -5.72
C ILE A 12 18.43 25.15 -5.16
N THR A 13 18.51 24.95 -3.85
CA THR A 13 19.79 24.75 -3.19
C THR A 13 20.15 23.27 -3.16
N PHE A 14 21.40 22.97 -2.80
CA PHE A 14 21.84 21.61 -2.58
C PHE A 14 21.03 20.92 -1.48
N ASP A 15 20.64 21.67 -0.46
CA ASP A 15 19.80 21.14 0.62
C ASP A 15 18.42 20.74 0.10
N ASP A 16 17.86 21.52 -0.82
CA ASP A 16 16.55 21.20 -1.44
C ASP A 16 16.65 19.91 -2.23
N HIS A 17 17.72 19.71 -2.96
CA HIS A 17 17.95 18.46 -3.69
C HIS A 17 18.05 17.28 -2.75
N GLN A 18 18.75 17.45 -1.64
CA GLN A 18 18.86 16.39 -0.64
C GLN A 18 17.53 16.06 -0.01
N GLU A 19 16.71 17.07 0.27
CA GLU A 19 15.36 16.84 0.80
C GLU A 19 14.50 16.07 -0.18
N LEU A 20 14.53 16.44 -1.46
CA LEU A 20 13.80 15.70 -2.49
C LEU A 20 14.28 14.27 -2.59
N LYS A 21 15.58 14.06 -2.53
CA LYS A 21 16.14 12.70 -2.54
C LYS A 21 15.70 11.89 -1.34
N MET A 22 15.67 12.52 -0.17
CA MET A 22 15.19 11.86 1.04
C MET A 22 13.73 11.47 0.94
N VAL A 23 12.89 12.36 0.41
CA VAL A 23 11.47 12.07 0.20
C VAL A 23 11.32 10.91 -0.79
N GLU A 24 12.07 10.95 -1.88
CA GLU A 24 12.06 9.88 -2.88
C GLU A 24 12.41 8.53 -2.24
N ASP A 25 13.48 8.49 -1.45
CA ASP A 25 13.92 7.27 -0.80
C ASP A 25 12.88 6.76 0.21
N ARG A 26 12.26 7.66 0.96
CA ARG A 26 11.24 7.27 1.93
C ARG A 26 9.99 6.74 1.26
N VAL A 27 9.57 7.35 0.16
CA VAL A 27 8.41 6.87 -0.59
C VAL A 27 8.70 5.51 -1.21
N ALA A 28 9.91 5.32 -1.76
CA ALA A 28 10.31 4.03 -2.29
C ALA A 28 10.29 2.95 -1.21
N ASP A 29 10.80 3.26 -0.02
CA ASP A 29 10.78 2.32 1.10
C ASP A 29 9.35 2.01 1.52
N LEU A 30 8.47 3.00 1.53
CA LEU A 30 7.06 2.80 1.85
C LEU A 30 6.41 1.84 0.85
N ILE A 31 6.71 1.98 -0.43
CA ILE A 31 6.18 1.10 -1.46
C ILE A 31 6.62 -0.35 -1.20
N LEU A 32 7.89 -0.55 -0.83
CA LEU A 32 8.39 -1.88 -0.50
C LEU A 32 7.70 -2.46 0.74
N CYS A 33 7.47 -1.63 1.76
CA CYS A 33 6.73 -2.07 2.94
C CYS A 33 5.29 -2.46 2.59
N LEU A 34 4.65 -1.69 1.72
CA LEU A 34 3.28 -2.00 1.28
C LEU A 34 3.24 -3.29 0.47
N ASP A 35 4.25 -3.54 -0.38
CA ASP A 35 4.37 -4.82 -1.09
C ASP A 35 4.43 -5.99 -0.11
N SER A 36 5.28 -5.88 0.88
CA SER A 36 5.46 -6.93 1.89
C SER A 36 4.18 -7.15 2.69
N THR A 37 3.51 -6.07 3.07
CA THR A 37 2.25 -6.14 3.80
C THR A 37 1.16 -6.79 2.94
N LEU A 38 1.11 -6.42 1.67
CA LEU A 38 0.14 -6.99 0.73
C LEU A 38 0.34 -8.49 0.58
N ASP A 39 1.59 -8.93 0.45
CA ASP A 39 1.92 -10.36 0.38
C ASP A 39 1.44 -11.09 1.63
N THR A 40 1.66 -10.51 2.79
CA THR A 40 1.24 -11.12 4.05
C THR A 40 -0.28 -11.25 4.11
N VAL A 41 -1.00 -10.18 3.76
CA VAL A 41 -2.47 -10.19 3.78
C VAL A 41 -3.00 -11.19 2.77
N THR A 42 -2.41 -11.26 1.57
CA THR A 42 -2.83 -12.20 0.55
C THR A 42 -2.60 -13.65 1.00
N THR A 43 -1.48 -13.90 1.67
CA THR A 43 -1.19 -15.23 2.21
C THR A 43 -2.23 -15.63 3.25
N PHE A 44 -2.58 -14.73 4.17
CA PHE A 44 -3.62 -15.00 5.15
C PHE A 44 -4.97 -15.23 4.49
N GLU A 45 -5.29 -14.46 3.46
CA GLU A 45 -6.53 -14.63 2.70
C GLU A 45 -6.61 -16.06 2.13
N GLU A 46 -5.53 -16.52 1.50
CA GLU A 46 -5.47 -17.86 0.93
C GLU A 46 -5.61 -18.93 2.00
N MET A 47 -4.93 -18.75 3.12
CA MET A 47 -5.02 -19.69 4.24
C MET A 47 -6.43 -19.80 4.79
N TYR A 48 -7.10 -18.67 4.97
CA TYR A 48 -8.45 -18.66 5.48
C TYR A 48 -9.47 -19.19 4.47
N GLU A 49 -9.24 -18.98 3.18
CA GLU A 49 -10.07 -19.58 2.14
C GLU A 49 -9.98 -21.10 2.17
N GLN A 50 -8.77 -21.64 2.30
CA GLN A 50 -8.58 -23.07 2.44
C GLN A 50 -9.23 -23.62 3.70
N PHE A 51 -9.07 -22.90 4.82
CA PHE A 51 -9.68 -23.27 6.07
C PHE A 51 -11.21 -23.27 5.96
N SER A 52 -11.77 -22.27 5.30
CA SER A 52 -13.21 -22.18 5.09
C SER A 52 -13.75 -23.35 4.26
N ARG A 53 -13.01 -23.75 3.20
CA ARG A 53 -13.38 -24.90 2.38
C ARG A 53 -13.34 -26.19 3.19
N GLN A 54 -12.29 -26.39 3.98
CA GLN A 54 -12.17 -27.58 4.82
C GLN A 54 -13.28 -27.63 5.88
N GLN A 55 -13.60 -26.50 6.46
CA GLN A 55 -14.70 -26.39 7.42
C GLN A 55 -16.03 -26.74 6.76
N ALA A 56 -16.27 -26.27 5.54
CA ALA A 56 -17.49 -26.58 4.79
C ALA A 56 -17.62 -28.07 4.51
N ILE A 57 -16.51 -28.73 4.15
CA ILE A 57 -16.50 -30.17 3.90
C ILE A 57 -16.78 -30.95 5.19
N GLN A 58 -16.12 -30.60 6.29
CA GLN A 58 -16.33 -31.25 7.57
C GLN A 58 -17.74 -31.00 8.10
N SER A 59 -18.26 -29.81 7.94
CA SER A 59 -19.59 -29.45 8.41
C SER A 59 -20.68 -30.19 7.66
N SER A 60 -20.47 -30.50 6.38
CA SER A 60 -21.44 -31.27 5.61
C SER A 60 -21.55 -32.70 6.12
N VAL A 61 -20.50 -33.21 6.78
CA VAL A 61 -20.50 -34.53 7.40
C VAL A 61 -21.14 -34.50 8.78
N SER A 62 -20.87 -33.43 9.56
CA SER A 62 -21.32 -33.35 10.95
C SER A 62 -22.62 -32.60 11.17
N GLY A 63 -23.10 -31.89 10.19
CA GLY A 63 -24.37 -31.15 10.28
C GLY A 63 -24.28 -29.80 10.97
N ASP A 64 -23.12 -29.42 11.48
CA ASP A 64 -22.93 -28.18 12.24
C ASP A 64 -22.31 -27.12 11.36
N ARG A 65 -23.15 -26.52 10.51
CA ARG A 65 -22.69 -25.78 9.34
C ARG A 65 -22.62 -24.26 9.53
N ARG A 66 -23.36 -23.68 10.47
CA ARG A 66 -23.68 -22.25 10.37
C ARG A 66 -22.67 -21.31 10.98
N ASN A 67 -21.98 -21.69 12.06
CA ASN A 67 -21.23 -20.71 12.83
C ASN A 67 -19.78 -20.57 12.37
N SER A 68 -19.15 -21.67 11.97
CA SER A 68 -17.75 -21.65 11.60
C SER A 68 -17.51 -21.07 10.20
N ALA A 69 -18.38 -21.38 9.25
CA ALA A 69 -18.27 -20.88 7.88
C ALA A 69 -18.49 -19.37 7.81
N SER A 70 -19.46 -18.87 8.58
CA SER A 70 -19.76 -17.43 8.59
C SER A 70 -18.59 -16.62 9.15
N GLY A 71 -17.94 -17.11 10.21
CA GLY A 71 -16.79 -16.43 10.78
C GLY A 71 -15.61 -16.38 9.83
N ALA A 72 -15.29 -17.52 9.20
CA ALA A 72 -14.19 -17.59 8.25
C ALA A 72 -14.46 -16.71 7.02
N ASP A 73 -15.69 -16.70 6.51
CA ASP A 73 -16.06 -15.87 5.38
C ASP A 73 -15.93 -14.38 5.69
N ASN A 74 -16.28 -13.98 6.91
CA ASN A 74 -16.13 -12.60 7.34
C ASN A 74 -14.66 -12.19 7.42
N ILE A 75 -13.80 -13.09 7.87
CA ILE A 75 -12.36 -12.83 7.91
C ILE A 75 -11.81 -12.71 6.49
N VAL A 76 -12.19 -13.61 5.60
CA VAL A 76 -11.74 -13.56 4.19
C VAL A 76 -12.19 -12.26 3.55
N TYR A 77 -13.44 -11.85 3.77
CA TYR A 77 -13.94 -10.60 3.25
C TYR A 77 -13.13 -9.40 3.76
N GLY A 78 -12.85 -9.39 5.07
CA GLY A 78 -12.05 -8.34 5.67
C GLY A 78 -10.63 -8.29 5.11
N LEU A 79 -10.02 -9.46 4.90
CA LEU A 79 -8.68 -9.55 4.32
C LEU A 79 -8.65 -9.05 2.87
N LYS A 80 -9.66 -9.40 2.08
CA LYS A 80 -9.78 -8.90 0.70
C LYS A 80 -9.90 -7.39 0.66
N ARG A 81 -10.68 -6.83 1.59
CA ARG A 81 -10.84 -5.39 1.70
C ARG A 81 -9.52 -4.72 2.07
N MET A 82 -8.79 -5.28 3.03
CA MET A 82 -7.48 -4.78 3.41
C MET A 82 -6.51 -4.81 2.24
N ALA A 83 -6.48 -5.92 1.50
CA ALA A 83 -5.61 -6.05 0.33
C ALA A 83 -5.93 -4.98 -0.71
N ARG A 84 -7.22 -4.71 -0.93
CA ARG A 84 -7.66 -3.67 -1.87
C ARG A 84 -7.19 -2.29 -1.42
N ASP A 85 -7.34 -1.98 -0.12
CA ASP A 85 -6.94 -0.70 0.43
C ASP A 85 -5.43 -0.52 0.34
N ILE A 86 -4.67 -1.56 0.64
CA ILE A 86 -3.20 -1.53 0.54
C ILE A 86 -2.77 -1.30 -0.92
N SER A 87 -3.40 -2.02 -1.85
CA SER A 87 -3.10 -1.86 -3.29
C SER A 87 -3.39 -0.43 -3.75
N TYR A 88 -4.49 0.14 -3.30
CA TYR A 88 -4.84 1.52 -3.65
C TYR A 88 -3.80 2.50 -3.10
N THR A 89 -3.44 2.35 -1.83
CA THR A 89 -2.43 3.20 -1.20
C THR A 89 -1.08 3.07 -1.92
N GLN A 90 -0.73 1.85 -2.33
CA GLN A 90 0.52 1.61 -3.05
C GLN A 90 0.52 2.32 -4.41
N LYS A 91 -0.60 2.29 -5.13
CA LYS A 91 -0.73 3.01 -6.39
C LYS A 91 -0.55 4.51 -6.20
N GLN A 92 -1.15 5.05 -5.15
CA GLN A 92 -0.98 6.47 -4.83
C GLN A 92 0.47 6.79 -4.49
N ALA A 93 1.14 5.93 -3.74
CA ALA A 93 2.55 6.13 -3.40
C ALA A 93 3.43 6.10 -4.65
N LYS A 94 3.13 5.21 -5.61
CA LYS A 94 3.88 5.15 -6.87
C LYS A 94 3.69 6.42 -7.70
N VAL A 95 2.48 6.97 -7.74
CA VAL A 95 2.23 8.24 -8.42
C VAL A 95 3.01 9.37 -7.73
N LEU A 96 3.02 9.38 -6.41
CA LEU A 96 3.79 10.38 -5.66
C LEU A 96 5.28 10.25 -5.95
N LEU A 97 5.79 9.02 -5.99
CA LEU A 97 7.20 8.79 -6.33
C LEU A 97 7.54 9.34 -7.70
N GLU A 98 6.69 9.09 -8.69
CA GLU A 98 6.90 9.63 -10.03
C GLU A 98 6.94 11.16 -10.03
N LYS A 99 6.04 11.79 -9.28
CA LYS A 99 6.00 13.25 -9.18
C LYS A 99 7.27 13.80 -8.54
N VAL A 100 7.75 13.16 -7.49
CA VAL A 100 8.98 13.57 -6.82
C VAL A 100 10.18 13.41 -7.75
N GLN A 101 10.26 12.29 -8.46
CA GLN A 101 11.34 12.02 -9.40
C GLN A 101 11.33 13.02 -10.56
N THR A 102 10.14 13.32 -11.09
CA THR A 102 9.99 14.30 -12.15
C THR A 102 10.41 15.69 -11.67
N THR A 103 9.99 16.09 -10.49
CA THR A 103 10.37 17.37 -9.91
C THR A 103 11.88 17.45 -9.75
N ARG A 104 12.51 16.41 -9.21
CA ARG A 104 13.96 16.38 -9.01
C ARG A 104 14.69 16.48 -10.34
N THR A 105 14.20 15.80 -11.37
CA THR A 105 14.78 15.84 -12.70
C THR A 105 14.66 17.21 -13.32
N LEU A 106 13.51 17.87 -13.16
CA LEU A 106 13.28 19.19 -13.74
C LEU A 106 14.13 20.27 -13.10
N VAL A 107 14.50 20.13 -11.84
CA VAL A 107 15.30 21.14 -11.13
C VAL A 107 16.79 20.82 -11.14
N CYS A 108 17.17 19.69 -11.65
CA CYS A 108 18.56 19.36 -11.93
C CYS A 108 18.88 19.73 -13.37
#